data_3a19b94032dcc57c6cc8a6fb64d5d3a2
#
_entry.id   3a19b94032dcc57c6cc8a6fb64d5d3a2
#
_cell.length_a   1.000
_cell.length_b   1.000
_cell.length_c   1.000
_cell.angle_alpha   90.00
_cell.angle_beta   90.00
_cell.angle_gamma   90.00
#
_symmetry.space_group_name_H-M   'P 1'
#
loop_
_entity.id
_entity.type
_entity.pdbx_description
1 polymer ?
#
loop_
_entity_poly.entity_id
_entity_poly.type
_entity_poly.pdbx_seq_one_letter_code
_entity_poly.pdbx_strand_id
1 'polypeptide(L)'
;MAQQTRGPQVTGGEPVVVTSPWRSLVLSYGAEGEAPESDSSKALERDRAFAHHMRRMFQRPTLDVDIVNHCNLNCACCCHYSPIADPGFLAPEDLEQDLALLAQIEGVEEFFDAICLMGGEPLLHPQLPEIAWLVRRYLPSAIIRLVTNGILLGDASAELWEALHEVGAQILITPYPTGIDYVGLVELATSHGIDAVLGGGLAVSDEGEAFFLKNPLDERGEQDPAESFIACPLAGSTMQLLDHRIYPCNGGALLGRLNERFGTAFRHEPDDYLELASIRNADEIETFRRTKKPMCRYCAHGLVERIAWGPSSRSASEWLVGCS
;
A
#
# COMPACT_ATOMS: atom_id res chain seq x y z
N MET A 1 31.02 0.51 7.79
CA MET A 1 30.60 -0.90 7.63
C MET A 1 29.21 -1.01 8.26
N ALA A 2 28.18 -0.74 7.46
CA ALA A 2 26.79 -0.88 7.87
C ALA A 2 26.40 -2.36 7.78
N GLN A 3 25.94 -2.93 8.88
CA GLN A 3 25.37 -4.26 8.91
C GLN A 3 24.02 -4.22 8.15
N GLN A 4 24.01 -4.82 6.98
CA GLN A 4 22.76 -5.19 6.31
C GLN A 4 21.99 -6.14 7.23
N THR A 5 20.85 -5.70 7.76
CA THR A 5 19.87 -6.59 8.39
C THR A 5 19.27 -7.47 7.29
N ARG A 6 19.81 -8.70 7.15
CA ARG A 6 19.20 -9.73 6.31
C ARG A 6 17.83 -10.05 6.89
N GLY A 7 16.80 -10.00 6.04
CA GLY A 7 15.49 -10.57 6.34
C GLY A 7 15.59 -12.06 6.72
N PRO A 8 14.56 -12.66 7.33
CA PRO A 8 14.59 -14.03 7.82
C PRO A 8 14.90 -15.01 6.68
N GLN A 9 15.96 -15.80 6.86
CA GLN A 9 16.33 -16.88 5.93
C GLN A 9 15.36 -18.05 6.13
N VAL A 10 14.75 -18.50 5.05
CA VAL A 10 13.91 -19.71 5.01
C VAL A 10 14.81 -20.95 5.07
N THR A 11 14.78 -21.64 6.20
CA THR A 11 15.33 -23.00 6.32
C THR A 11 14.16 -23.98 6.31
N GLY A 12 14.21 -24.97 5.40
CA GLY A 12 13.10 -25.87 5.07
C GLY A 12 12.45 -26.60 6.25
N GLY A 13 11.11 -26.76 6.16
CA GLY A 13 10.37 -27.82 6.82
C GLY A 13 9.14 -27.51 7.64
N GLU A 14 8.75 -26.26 7.84
CA GLU A 14 7.43 -25.92 8.41
C GLU A 14 6.82 -24.73 7.64
N PRO A 15 5.48 -24.62 7.54
CA PRO A 15 4.86 -23.50 6.88
C PRO A 15 5.32 -22.21 7.56
N VAL A 16 6.10 -21.40 6.84
CA VAL A 16 6.58 -20.12 7.34
C VAL A 16 5.40 -19.17 7.41
N VAL A 17 4.65 -19.28 8.50
CA VAL A 17 3.79 -18.18 8.93
C VAL A 17 4.74 -17.06 9.32
N VAL A 18 5.02 -16.17 8.37
CA VAL A 18 5.74 -14.94 8.69
C VAL A 18 4.87 -14.21 9.72
N THR A 19 5.25 -14.31 10.98
CA THR A 19 4.67 -13.52 12.07
C THR A 19 5.12 -12.07 11.85
N SER A 20 4.53 -11.44 10.85
CA SER A 20 4.72 -10.02 10.62
C SER A 20 4.23 -9.30 11.89
N PRO A 21 4.99 -8.34 12.42
CA PRO A 21 4.51 -7.47 13.49
C PRO A 21 3.16 -6.82 13.17
N TRP A 22 2.89 -6.58 11.89
CA TRP A 22 1.60 -6.14 11.37
C TRP A 22 0.47 -7.13 11.72
N ARG A 23 0.67 -8.45 11.51
CA ARG A 23 -0.32 -9.48 11.84
C ARG A 23 -0.74 -9.40 13.31
N SER A 24 0.22 -9.42 14.20
CA SER A 24 -0.05 -9.37 15.64
C SER A 24 -0.78 -8.08 16.03
N LEU A 25 -0.39 -6.95 15.44
CA LEU A 25 -1.00 -5.65 15.68
C LEU A 25 -2.44 -5.58 15.18
N VAL A 26 -2.72 -6.03 13.95
CA VAL A 26 -4.08 -6.04 13.40
C VAL A 26 -4.96 -7.01 14.19
N LEU A 27 -4.46 -8.17 14.56
CA LEU A 27 -5.23 -9.14 15.34
C LEU A 27 -5.52 -8.64 16.77
N SER A 28 -4.62 -7.87 17.36
CA SER A 28 -4.84 -7.26 18.69
C SER A 28 -5.71 -6.01 18.65
N TYR A 29 -5.92 -5.42 17.48
CA TYR A 29 -6.72 -4.22 17.30
C TYR A 29 -8.21 -4.56 17.42
N GLY A 30 -8.84 -4.21 18.54
CA GLY A 30 -10.24 -4.55 18.84
C GLY A 30 -10.42 -6.05 19.09
N ALA A 31 -9.58 -6.68 19.92
CA ALA A 31 -9.66 -8.09 20.29
C ALA A 31 -11.05 -8.46 20.83
N GLU A 32 -11.43 -9.73 20.62
CA GLU A 32 -12.78 -10.28 20.83
C GLU A 32 -13.51 -9.81 22.08
N GLY A 33 -14.77 -9.38 21.89
CA GLY A 33 -15.71 -9.03 22.96
C GLY A 33 -15.76 -7.57 23.35
N GLU A 34 -14.89 -6.72 22.81
CA GLU A 34 -15.02 -5.28 22.99
C GLU A 34 -16.01 -4.73 21.94
N ALA A 35 -17.15 -4.26 22.41
CA ALA A 35 -18.00 -3.38 21.60
C ALA A 35 -17.14 -2.23 21.08
N PRO A 36 -17.38 -1.71 19.85
CA PRO A 36 -16.65 -0.55 19.36
C PRO A 36 -16.64 0.49 20.46
N GLU A 37 -15.44 0.95 20.84
CA GLU A 37 -15.27 1.84 21.99
C GLU A 37 -16.19 3.04 21.82
N SER A 38 -17.18 3.17 22.67
CA SER A 38 -18.14 4.28 22.62
C SER A 38 -17.48 5.60 23.01
N ASP A 39 -16.28 5.55 23.58
CA ASP A 39 -15.45 6.70 23.92
C ASP A 39 -14.44 6.98 22.80
N SER A 40 -14.77 7.95 21.96
CA SER A 40 -13.94 8.36 20.82
C SER A 40 -12.50 8.78 21.22
N SER A 41 -12.28 9.22 22.47
CA SER A 41 -10.95 9.62 22.95
C SER A 41 -10.04 8.42 23.14
N LYS A 42 -10.55 7.33 23.69
CA LYS A 42 -9.77 6.09 23.87
C LYS A 42 -9.49 5.38 22.54
N ALA A 43 -10.48 5.40 21.62
CA ALA A 43 -10.30 4.90 20.27
C ALA A 43 -9.15 5.64 19.55
N LEU A 44 -9.10 6.96 19.66
CA LEU A 44 -8.04 7.77 19.08
C LEU A 44 -6.67 7.53 19.76
N GLU A 45 -6.62 7.31 21.08
CA GLU A 45 -5.39 6.92 21.78
C GLU A 45 -4.86 5.57 21.29
N ARG A 46 -5.74 4.60 21.08
CA ARG A 46 -5.38 3.29 20.50
C ARG A 46 -4.78 3.45 19.10
N ASP A 47 -5.43 4.27 18.24
CA ASP A 47 -4.95 4.52 16.88
C ASP A 47 -3.59 5.20 16.87
N ARG A 48 -3.35 6.16 17.77
CA ARG A 48 -2.04 6.81 17.95
C ARG A 48 -0.96 5.83 18.37
N ALA A 49 -1.26 4.94 19.32
CA ALA A 49 -0.31 3.93 19.79
C ALA A 49 0.06 2.96 18.64
N PHE A 50 -0.92 2.53 17.86
CA PHE A 50 -0.73 1.69 16.68
C PHE A 50 0.13 2.41 15.63
N ALA A 51 -0.21 3.65 15.27
CA ALA A 51 0.52 4.45 14.30
C ALA A 51 1.98 4.70 14.74
N HIS A 52 2.20 4.97 16.02
CA HIS A 52 3.56 5.14 16.57
C HIS A 52 4.41 3.89 16.39
N HIS A 53 3.83 2.71 16.65
CA HIS A 53 4.54 1.44 16.46
C HIS A 53 4.87 1.20 14.98
N MET A 54 3.92 1.44 14.09
CA MET A 54 4.11 1.29 12.64
C MET A 54 5.24 2.17 12.09
N ARG A 55 5.27 3.45 12.48
CA ARG A 55 6.34 4.38 12.06
C ARG A 55 7.73 3.98 12.54
N ARG A 56 7.83 3.25 13.64
CA ARG A 56 9.13 2.72 14.13
C ARG A 56 9.60 1.52 13.31
N MET A 57 8.69 0.76 12.72
CA MET A 57 9.03 -0.37 11.85
C MET A 57 9.42 0.09 10.45
N PHE A 58 8.71 1.09 9.90
CA PHE A 58 8.92 1.60 8.55
C PHE A 58 9.68 2.94 8.58
N GLN A 59 10.98 2.88 8.79
CA GLN A 59 11.81 4.08 8.88
C GLN A 59 11.98 4.80 7.55
N ARG A 60 12.06 4.04 6.45
CA ARG A 60 12.08 4.56 5.08
C ARG A 60 10.71 4.33 4.44
N PRO A 61 10.18 5.30 3.69
CA PRO A 61 8.90 5.12 3.02
C PRO A 61 9.05 4.22 1.79
N THR A 62 7.96 3.59 1.36
CA THR A 62 7.83 3.07 0.00
C THR A 62 7.26 4.16 -0.92
N LEU A 63 7.56 4.06 -2.22
CA LEU A 63 6.83 4.78 -3.25
C LEU A 63 5.95 3.78 -4.00
N ASP A 64 4.65 3.92 -3.80
CA ASP A 64 3.66 3.06 -4.41
C ASP A 64 3.27 3.63 -5.78
N VAL A 65 3.21 2.77 -6.79
CA VAL A 65 2.83 3.11 -8.17
C VAL A 65 1.67 2.21 -8.56
N ASP A 66 0.46 2.78 -8.66
CA ASP A 66 -0.73 2.06 -9.11
C ASP A 66 -0.67 1.89 -10.63
N ILE A 67 -0.18 0.74 -11.10
CA ILE A 67 -0.11 0.44 -12.53
C ILE A 67 -1.40 -0.14 -13.10
N VAL A 68 -2.33 -0.58 -12.23
CA VAL A 68 -3.65 -1.11 -12.59
C VAL A 68 -4.70 -0.56 -11.63
N ASN A 69 -5.81 -0.03 -12.15
CA ASN A 69 -6.88 0.50 -11.32
C ASN A 69 -7.79 -0.60 -10.74
N HIS A 70 -8.01 -1.68 -11.48
CA HIS A 70 -8.92 -2.76 -11.14
C HIS A 70 -8.18 -3.99 -10.59
N CYS A 71 -8.93 -4.90 -9.96
CA CYS A 71 -8.38 -6.11 -9.35
C CYS A 71 -9.23 -7.32 -9.72
N ASN A 72 -8.62 -8.50 -9.78
CA ASN A 72 -9.31 -9.78 -9.90
C ASN A 72 -9.92 -10.24 -8.55
N LEU A 73 -9.59 -9.56 -7.44
CA LEU A 73 -10.30 -9.63 -6.17
C LEU A 73 -11.24 -8.43 -6.01
N ASN A 74 -12.31 -8.64 -5.24
CA ASN A 74 -13.30 -7.61 -4.93
C ASN A 74 -13.36 -7.43 -3.41
N CYS A 75 -12.26 -6.95 -2.79
CA CYS A 75 -12.15 -6.82 -1.35
C CYS A 75 -12.95 -5.64 -0.81
N ALA A 76 -13.78 -5.85 0.20
CA ALA A 76 -14.45 -4.76 0.92
C ALA A 76 -13.41 -3.80 1.53
N CYS A 77 -13.73 -2.50 1.58
CA CYS A 77 -12.91 -1.43 2.16
C CYS A 77 -11.47 -1.35 1.61
N CYS A 78 -11.25 -1.81 0.36
CA CYS A 78 -9.94 -1.72 -0.30
C CYS A 78 -9.43 -0.28 -0.29
N CYS A 79 -8.21 -0.04 0.22
CA CYS A 79 -7.63 1.30 0.31
C CYS A 79 -7.21 1.89 -1.04
N HIS A 80 -7.12 1.07 -2.09
CA HIS A 80 -6.94 1.50 -3.47
C HIS A 80 -8.27 1.75 -4.19
N TYR A 81 -9.41 1.54 -3.52
CA TYR A 81 -10.76 1.67 -4.10
C TYR A 81 -10.97 0.85 -5.40
N SER A 82 -10.19 -0.20 -5.62
CA SER A 82 -10.24 -1.02 -6.85
C SER A 82 -11.61 -1.64 -7.15
N PRO A 83 -12.45 -2.03 -6.16
CA PRO A 83 -13.80 -2.52 -6.43
C PRO A 83 -14.73 -1.52 -7.12
N ILE A 84 -14.44 -0.22 -7.00
CA ILE A 84 -15.27 0.87 -7.50
C ILE A 84 -14.58 1.71 -8.58
N ALA A 85 -13.29 1.47 -8.82
CA ALA A 85 -12.53 2.15 -9.86
C ALA A 85 -12.93 1.64 -11.26
N ASP A 86 -12.93 2.52 -12.24
CA ASP A 86 -13.03 2.11 -13.64
C ASP A 86 -11.78 1.30 -14.04
N PRO A 87 -11.95 0.20 -14.80
CA PRO A 87 -10.82 -0.56 -15.28
C PRO A 87 -9.86 0.29 -16.12
N GLY A 88 -8.57 0.21 -15.79
CA GLY A 88 -7.54 0.98 -16.49
C GLY A 88 -6.16 0.49 -16.17
N PHE A 89 -5.21 0.87 -17.01
CA PHE A 89 -3.79 0.58 -16.88
C PHE A 89 -3.00 1.87 -17.03
N LEU A 90 -1.95 2.01 -16.24
CA LEU A 90 -0.98 3.09 -16.42
C LEU A 90 -0.16 2.81 -17.69
N ALA A 91 -0.18 3.72 -18.64
CA ALA A 91 0.64 3.56 -19.84
C ALA A 91 2.14 3.63 -19.49
N PRO A 92 3.01 2.76 -20.06
CA PRO A 92 4.44 2.82 -19.82
C PRO A 92 5.05 4.19 -20.12
N GLU A 93 4.54 4.89 -21.14
CA GLU A 93 5.01 6.22 -21.55
C GLU A 93 4.72 7.30 -20.50
N ASP A 94 3.58 7.20 -19.79
CA ASP A 94 3.25 8.12 -18.70
C ASP A 94 4.14 7.86 -17.48
N LEU A 95 4.35 6.58 -17.13
CA LEU A 95 5.28 6.22 -16.08
C LEU A 95 6.72 6.63 -16.42
N GLU A 96 7.15 6.50 -17.68
CA GLU A 96 8.49 6.91 -18.11
C GLU A 96 8.72 8.39 -17.88
N GLN A 97 7.71 9.25 -18.10
CA GLN A 97 7.80 10.68 -17.81
C GLN A 97 8.01 10.93 -16.31
N ASP A 98 7.25 10.26 -15.45
CA ASP A 98 7.38 10.37 -14.00
C ASP A 98 8.75 9.87 -13.51
N LEU A 99 9.21 8.75 -14.01
CA LEU A 99 10.52 8.18 -13.65
C LEU A 99 11.67 9.09 -14.11
N ALA A 100 11.54 9.73 -15.28
CA ALA A 100 12.54 10.67 -15.78
C ALA A 100 12.65 11.93 -14.90
N LEU A 101 11.54 12.39 -14.32
CA LEU A 101 11.54 13.48 -13.36
C LEU A 101 12.10 13.01 -12.00
N LEU A 102 11.64 11.84 -11.53
CA LEU A 102 12.06 11.27 -10.26
C LEU A 102 13.58 11.04 -10.22
N ALA A 103 14.16 10.52 -11.31
CA ALA A 103 15.60 10.27 -11.43
C ALA A 103 16.48 11.54 -11.36
N GLN A 104 15.90 12.74 -11.51
CA GLN A 104 16.61 14.01 -11.38
C GLN A 104 16.69 14.52 -9.94
N ILE A 105 15.95 13.91 -9.02
CA ILE A 105 15.92 14.31 -7.62
C ILE A 105 17.13 13.73 -6.90
N GLU A 106 17.97 14.60 -6.35
CA GLU A 106 19.19 14.19 -5.64
C GLU A 106 18.85 13.31 -4.43
N GLY A 107 19.45 12.13 -4.35
CA GLY A 107 19.30 11.18 -3.24
C GLY A 107 18.00 10.38 -3.25
N VAL A 108 17.22 10.41 -4.33
CA VAL A 108 15.90 9.76 -4.39
C VAL A 108 15.99 8.24 -4.32
N GLU A 109 17.02 7.63 -4.94
CA GLU A 109 17.14 6.17 -5.01
C GLU A 109 17.39 5.53 -3.64
N GLU A 110 18.17 6.20 -2.79
CA GLU A 110 18.42 5.74 -1.42
C GLU A 110 17.32 6.18 -0.45
N PHE A 111 16.45 7.10 -0.85
CA PHE A 111 15.40 7.63 0.01
C PHE A 111 14.29 6.61 0.24
N PHE A 112 13.76 6.00 -0.81
CA PHE A 112 12.70 5.02 -0.71
C PHE A 112 13.22 3.64 -0.28
N ASP A 113 12.43 2.92 0.55
CA ASP A 113 12.71 1.51 0.87
C ASP A 113 12.53 0.63 -0.37
N ALA A 114 11.48 0.90 -1.14
CA ALA A 114 11.21 0.25 -2.42
C ALA A 114 10.30 1.12 -3.29
N ILE A 115 10.41 0.92 -4.60
CA ILE A 115 9.38 1.34 -5.56
C ILE A 115 8.43 0.15 -5.73
N CYS A 116 7.19 0.31 -5.28
CA CYS A 116 6.19 -0.75 -5.27
C CYS A 116 5.30 -0.67 -6.51
N LEU A 117 5.42 -1.65 -7.40
CA LEU A 117 4.49 -1.84 -8.52
C LEU A 117 3.24 -2.54 -7.98
N MET A 118 2.13 -1.85 -7.97
CA MET A 118 0.90 -2.32 -7.32
C MET A 118 -0.36 -1.69 -7.93
N GLY A 119 -1.39 -1.46 -7.14
CA GLY A 119 -2.65 -0.86 -7.54
C GLY A 119 -3.83 -1.75 -7.19
N GLY A 120 -4.67 -2.14 -8.15
CA GLY A 120 -5.59 -3.25 -7.99
C GLY A 120 -4.83 -4.57 -7.95
N GLU A 121 -4.62 -5.19 -9.10
CA GLU A 121 -3.74 -6.35 -9.22
C GLU A 121 -2.72 -6.11 -10.36
N PRO A 122 -1.44 -5.93 -10.05
CA PRO A 122 -0.43 -5.60 -11.05
C PRO A 122 -0.20 -6.70 -12.09
N LEU A 123 -0.45 -7.97 -11.76
CA LEU A 123 -0.33 -9.09 -12.71
C LEU A 123 -1.37 -9.06 -13.83
N LEU A 124 -2.37 -8.18 -13.75
CA LEU A 124 -3.30 -7.92 -14.86
C LEU A 124 -2.70 -7.00 -15.93
N HIS A 125 -1.60 -6.31 -15.63
CA HIS A 125 -1.02 -5.35 -16.57
C HIS A 125 -0.32 -6.06 -17.74
N PRO A 126 -0.76 -5.82 -19.00
CA PRO A 126 -0.21 -6.55 -20.15
C PRO A 126 1.26 -6.22 -20.46
N GLN A 127 1.75 -5.07 -20.00
CA GLN A 127 3.11 -4.59 -20.22
C GLN A 127 3.91 -4.53 -18.89
N LEU A 128 3.58 -5.37 -17.90
CA LEU A 128 4.29 -5.41 -16.62
C LEU A 128 5.81 -5.64 -16.78
N PRO A 129 6.30 -6.52 -17.68
CA PRO A 129 7.73 -6.64 -17.92
C PRO A 129 8.40 -5.33 -18.34
N GLU A 130 7.79 -4.59 -19.27
CA GLU A 130 8.29 -3.30 -19.73
C GLU A 130 8.32 -2.26 -18.60
N ILE A 131 7.27 -2.19 -17.78
CA ILE A 131 7.21 -1.32 -16.61
C ILE A 131 8.34 -1.61 -15.63
N ALA A 132 8.60 -2.88 -15.32
CA ALA A 132 9.69 -3.27 -14.43
C ALA A 132 11.06 -2.82 -14.98
N TRP A 133 11.27 -2.96 -16.28
CA TRP A 133 12.48 -2.47 -16.96
C TRP A 133 12.60 -0.95 -16.97
N LEU A 134 11.50 -0.21 -17.13
CA LEU A 134 11.50 1.26 -17.03
C LEU A 134 11.97 1.71 -15.65
N VAL A 135 11.43 1.13 -14.57
CA VAL A 135 11.87 1.48 -13.21
C VAL A 135 13.36 1.22 -13.04
N ARG A 136 13.87 0.06 -13.45
CA ARG A 136 15.30 -0.27 -13.34
C ARG A 136 16.19 0.65 -14.17
N ARG A 137 15.73 1.06 -15.36
CA ARG A 137 16.47 1.98 -16.24
C ARG A 137 16.68 3.34 -15.61
N TYR A 138 15.63 3.90 -15.01
CA TYR A 138 15.67 5.26 -14.44
C TYR A 138 16.18 5.30 -13.00
N LEU A 139 15.98 4.24 -12.24
CA LEU A 139 16.36 4.11 -10.83
C LEU A 139 17.20 2.82 -10.64
N PRO A 140 18.46 2.81 -11.10
CA PRO A 140 19.27 1.61 -11.18
C PRO A 140 19.59 0.96 -9.82
N SER A 141 19.56 1.71 -8.73
CA SER A 141 19.85 1.22 -7.38
C SER A 141 18.60 0.94 -6.54
N ALA A 142 17.40 1.36 -7.01
CA ALA A 142 16.17 1.20 -6.25
C ALA A 142 15.77 -0.28 -6.09
N ILE A 143 15.21 -0.63 -4.96
CA ILE A 143 14.51 -1.91 -4.78
C ILE A 143 13.17 -1.82 -5.51
N ILE A 144 12.95 -2.72 -6.47
CA ILE A 144 11.67 -2.88 -7.16
C ILE A 144 10.89 -3.96 -6.44
N ARG A 145 9.65 -3.66 -6.05
CA ARG A 145 8.79 -4.63 -5.36
C ARG A 145 7.46 -4.78 -6.08
N LEU A 146 7.20 -5.98 -6.59
CA LEU A 146 5.87 -6.34 -7.09
C LEU A 146 4.98 -6.74 -5.93
N VAL A 147 3.86 -6.02 -5.72
CA VAL A 147 2.90 -6.29 -4.63
C VAL A 147 1.64 -6.90 -5.23
N THR A 148 1.39 -8.17 -4.97
CA THR A 148 0.33 -8.96 -5.64
C THR A 148 -0.51 -9.75 -4.64
N ASN A 149 -1.75 -10.09 -5.02
CA ASN A 149 -2.57 -11.08 -4.32
C ASN A 149 -2.17 -12.53 -4.66
N GLY A 150 -1.28 -12.73 -5.61
CA GLY A 150 -0.71 -14.02 -5.98
C GLY A 150 -1.59 -14.91 -6.87
N ILE A 151 -2.86 -14.58 -7.12
CA ILE A 151 -3.81 -15.43 -7.85
C ILE A 151 -3.30 -15.80 -9.25
N LEU A 152 -2.69 -14.83 -9.93
CA LEU A 152 -2.20 -15.01 -11.30
C LEU A 152 -0.72 -15.39 -11.36
N LEU A 153 -0.03 -15.43 -10.23
CA LEU A 153 1.43 -15.62 -10.21
C LEU A 153 1.85 -17.01 -10.72
N GLY A 154 1.04 -18.04 -10.42
CA GLY A 154 1.30 -19.40 -10.91
C GLY A 154 1.21 -19.56 -12.44
N ASP A 155 0.43 -18.68 -13.09
CA ASP A 155 0.23 -18.66 -14.54
C ASP A 155 1.06 -17.57 -15.23
N ALA A 156 2.00 -16.94 -14.53
CA ALA A 156 2.82 -15.87 -15.06
C ALA A 156 3.69 -16.37 -16.22
N SER A 157 3.84 -15.53 -17.27
CA SER A 157 4.62 -15.88 -18.45
C SER A 157 6.11 -16.00 -18.16
N ALA A 158 6.83 -16.80 -18.98
CA ALA A 158 8.28 -16.90 -18.89
C ALA A 158 8.95 -15.51 -19.04
N GLU A 159 8.41 -14.67 -19.91
CA GLU A 159 8.89 -13.29 -20.12
C GLU A 159 8.78 -12.44 -18.83
N LEU A 160 7.67 -12.57 -18.08
CA LEU A 160 7.54 -11.86 -16.82
C LEU A 160 8.54 -12.36 -15.78
N TRP A 161 8.71 -13.67 -15.64
CA TRP A 161 9.68 -14.25 -14.71
C TRP A 161 11.11 -13.80 -15.04
N GLU A 162 11.48 -13.81 -16.34
CA GLU A 162 12.79 -13.34 -16.82
C GLU A 162 12.98 -11.85 -16.50
N ALA A 163 12.01 -11.00 -16.82
CA ALA A 163 12.07 -9.57 -16.53
C ALA A 163 12.23 -9.29 -15.04
N LEU A 164 11.40 -9.90 -14.17
CA LEU A 164 11.49 -9.71 -12.72
C LEU A 164 12.83 -10.17 -12.14
N HIS A 165 13.38 -11.29 -12.64
CA HIS A 165 14.70 -11.78 -12.26
C HIS A 165 15.81 -10.80 -12.68
N GLU A 166 15.83 -10.37 -13.94
CA GLU A 166 16.88 -9.51 -14.49
C GLU A 166 16.89 -8.12 -13.86
N VAL A 167 15.70 -7.55 -13.55
CA VAL A 167 15.63 -6.28 -12.83
C VAL A 167 15.90 -6.44 -11.33
N GLY A 168 16.11 -7.65 -10.81
CA GLY A 168 16.30 -7.92 -9.39
C GLY A 168 15.11 -7.53 -8.53
N ALA A 169 13.90 -7.80 -9.02
CA ALA A 169 12.67 -7.49 -8.28
C ALA A 169 12.49 -8.41 -7.07
N GLN A 170 11.77 -7.90 -6.08
CA GLN A 170 11.21 -8.67 -4.97
C GLN A 170 9.71 -8.83 -5.18
N ILE A 171 9.12 -9.93 -4.70
CA ILE A 171 7.67 -10.14 -4.72
C ILE A 171 7.14 -10.14 -3.31
N LEU A 172 6.16 -9.26 -3.02
CA LEU A 172 5.38 -9.26 -1.79
C LEU A 172 3.99 -9.83 -2.11
N ILE A 173 3.70 -11.02 -1.60
CA ILE A 173 2.42 -11.70 -1.84
C ILE A 173 1.53 -11.50 -0.62
N THR A 174 0.33 -10.96 -0.82
CA THR A 174 -0.68 -10.83 0.24
C THR A 174 -1.54 -12.10 0.27
N PRO A 175 -1.48 -12.92 1.35
CA PRO A 175 -2.13 -14.22 1.40
C PRO A 175 -3.62 -14.10 1.77
N TYR A 176 -4.47 -13.80 0.80
CA TYR A 176 -5.92 -13.79 0.99
C TYR A 176 -6.48 -15.21 1.17
N PRO A 177 -7.61 -15.40 1.89
CA PRO A 177 -8.20 -16.74 2.13
C PRO A 177 -8.94 -17.26 0.88
N THR A 178 -8.21 -17.41 -0.22
CA THR A 178 -8.71 -17.82 -1.54
C THR A 178 -8.48 -19.30 -1.84
N GLY A 179 -7.86 -20.04 -0.91
CA GLY A 179 -7.53 -21.46 -1.10
C GLY A 179 -6.28 -21.74 -1.96
N ILE A 180 -5.50 -20.71 -2.25
CA ILE A 180 -4.24 -20.81 -3.02
C ILE A 180 -3.12 -21.29 -2.11
N ASP A 181 -2.22 -22.10 -2.65
CA ASP A 181 -0.96 -22.48 -2.00
C ASP A 181 0.07 -21.33 -2.08
N TYR A 182 -0.02 -20.39 -1.15
CA TYR A 182 0.89 -19.25 -1.09
C TYR A 182 2.33 -19.64 -0.79
N VAL A 183 2.55 -20.73 -0.06
CA VAL A 183 3.90 -21.26 0.20
C VAL A 183 4.51 -21.77 -1.11
N GLY A 184 3.75 -22.54 -1.88
CA GLY A 184 4.15 -23.00 -3.20
C GLY A 184 4.45 -21.84 -4.18
N LEU A 185 3.74 -20.70 -4.06
CA LEU A 185 4.06 -19.52 -4.88
C LEU A 185 5.38 -18.86 -4.48
N VAL A 186 5.74 -18.83 -3.20
CA VAL A 186 7.05 -18.36 -2.75
C VAL A 186 8.16 -19.28 -3.25
N GLU A 187 7.96 -20.60 -3.18
CA GLU A 187 8.90 -21.59 -3.73
C GLU A 187 9.06 -21.44 -5.25
N LEU A 188 7.95 -21.20 -5.96
CA LEU A 188 7.96 -20.96 -7.41
C LEU A 188 8.80 -19.71 -7.74
N ALA A 189 8.55 -18.58 -7.10
CA ALA A 189 9.34 -17.36 -7.31
C ALA A 189 10.82 -17.59 -7.01
N THR A 190 11.13 -18.30 -5.91
CA THR A 190 12.49 -18.65 -5.54
C THR A 190 13.16 -19.53 -6.59
N SER A 191 12.42 -20.46 -7.22
CA SER A 191 12.94 -21.30 -8.29
C SER A 191 13.33 -20.51 -9.56
N HIS A 192 12.71 -19.32 -9.74
CA HIS A 192 13.10 -18.34 -10.77
C HIS A 192 14.18 -17.36 -10.30
N GLY A 193 14.76 -17.55 -9.11
CA GLY A 193 15.82 -16.70 -8.57
C GLY A 193 15.30 -15.35 -8.05
N ILE A 194 14.03 -15.25 -7.70
CA ILE A 194 13.39 -14.02 -7.22
C ILE A 194 13.07 -14.16 -5.74
N ASP A 195 13.45 -13.16 -4.94
CA ASP A 195 13.08 -13.09 -3.53
C ASP A 195 11.58 -12.82 -3.40
N ALA A 196 10.87 -13.71 -2.72
CA ALA A 196 9.44 -13.55 -2.45
C ALA A 196 9.14 -13.75 -0.97
N VAL A 197 8.18 -12.96 -0.46
CA VAL A 197 7.73 -13.05 0.93
C VAL A 197 6.22 -12.91 1.02
N LEU A 198 5.63 -13.54 2.04
CA LEU A 198 4.23 -13.32 2.39
C LEU A 198 4.11 -12.12 3.32
N GLY A 199 3.17 -11.22 3.02
CA GLY A 199 2.98 -10.01 3.81
C GLY A 199 1.80 -9.18 3.33
N GLY A 200 1.81 -7.87 3.62
CA GLY A 200 0.74 -6.95 3.22
C GLY A 200 -0.14 -6.52 4.38
N GLY A 201 -1.24 -5.80 4.06
CA GLY A 201 -2.14 -5.20 5.04
C GLY A 201 -3.18 -6.17 5.65
N LEU A 202 -3.14 -7.45 5.27
CA LEU A 202 -4.05 -8.48 5.76
C LEU A 202 -3.41 -9.26 6.91
N ALA A 203 -4.15 -9.49 7.98
CA ALA A 203 -3.75 -10.37 9.07
C ALA A 203 -4.61 -11.62 9.08
N VAL A 204 -3.97 -12.79 9.16
CA VAL A 204 -4.66 -14.07 9.24
C VAL A 204 -4.54 -14.61 10.65
N SER A 205 -5.67 -14.98 11.30
CA SER A 205 -5.70 -15.60 12.62
C SER A 205 -5.18 -17.05 12.58
N ASP A 206 -4.96 -17.64 13.75
CA ASP A 206 -4.53 -19.03 13.84
C ASP A 206 -5.61 -19.99 13.35
N GLU A 207 -6.89 -19.58 13.38
CA GLU A 207 -8.06 -20.32 12.86
C GLU A 207 -8.25 -20.11 11.35
N GLY A 208 -7.41 -19.33 10.67
CA GLY A 208 -7.45 -19.08 9.24
C GLY A 208 -8.40 -17.95 8.80
N GLU A 209 -8.95 -17.19 9.74
CA GLU A 209 -9.75 -16.00 9.43
C GLU A 209 -8.85 -14.83 9.08
N ALA A 210 -9.24 -14.08 8.05
CA ALA A 210 -8.48 -12.93 7.58
C ALA A 210 -9.17 -11.60 7.94
N PHE A 211 -8.37 -10.66 8.42
CA PHE A 211 -8.83 -9.36 8.88
C PHE A 211 -7.97 -8.23 8.32
N PHE A 212 -8.56 -7.06 8.22
CA PHE A 212 -7.86 -5.81 7.94
C PHE A 212 -8.51 -4.64 8.67
N LEU A 213 -7.85 -3.49 8.63
CA LEU A 213 -8.36 -2.28 9.26
C LEU A 213 -9.11 -1.43 8.23
N LYS A 214 -10.39 -1.18 8.48
CA LYS A 214 -11.16 -0.17 7.76
C LYS A 214 -10.83 1.20 8.35
N ASN A 215 -10.40 2.10 7.49
CA ASN A 215 -10.13 3.49 7.84
C ASN A 215 -11.17 4.40 7.16
N PRO A 216 -12.26 4.77 7.85
CA PRO A 216 -13.36 5.51 7.24
C PRO A 216 -12.99 6.96 6.98
N LEU A 217 -13.62 7.54 5.94
CA LEU A 217 -13.42 8.91 5.51
C LEU A 217 -14.64 9.77 5.83
N ASP A 218 -14.41 10.95 6.35
CA ASP A 218 -15.41 11.99 6.54
C ASP A 218 -15.38 12.96 5.35
N GLU A 219 -16.38 12.87 4.48
CA GLU A 219 -16.47 13.71 3.28
C GLU A 219 -16.53 15.22 3.62
N ARG A 220 -17.06 15.58 4.79
CA ARG A 220 -17.17 16.98 5.21
C ARG A 220 -15.83 17.59 5.59
N GLY A 221 -14.83 16.73 5.86
CA GLY A 221 -13.49 17.17 6.23
C GLY A 221 -13.46 17.90 7.58
N GLU A 222 -14.24 17.43 8.55
CA GLU A 222 -14.36 18.03 9.88
C GLU A 222 -13.33 17.49 10.88
N GLN A 223 -12.47 16.55 10.46
CA GLN A 223 -11.43 15.99 11.31
C GLN A 223 -10.26 16.97 11.49
N ASP A 224 -9.61 16.95 12.66
CA ASP A 224 -8.36 17.71 12.85
C ASP A 224 -7.23 17.04 12.06
N PRO A 225 -6.61 17.72 11.07
CA PRO A 225 -5.54 17.13 10.27
C PRO A 225 -4.32 16.71 11.08
N ALA A 226 -4.02 17.39 12.19
CA ALA A 226 -2.88 17.05 13.03
C ALA A 226 -3.14 15.75 13.81
N GLU A 227 -4.33 15.61 14.37
CA GLU A 227 -4.75 14.42 15.08
C GLU A 227 -4.81 13.22 14.15
N SER A 228 -5.45 13.39 12.97
CA SER A 228 -5.52 12.35 11.96
C SER A 228 -4.14 11.92 11.46
N PHE A 229 -3.21 12.86 11.25
CA PHE A 229 -1.84 12.55 10.87
C PHE A 229 -1.10 11.75 11.96
N ILE A 230 -1.26 12.11 13.25
CA ILE A 230 -0.60 11.42 14.36
C ILE A 230 -1.17 10.01 14.52
N ALA A 231 -2.47 9.83 14.34
CA ALA A 231 -3.15 8.53 14.48
C ALA A 231 -3.04 7.64 13.23
N CYS A 232 -2.58 8.16 12.09
CA CYS A 232 -2.50 7.39 10.85
C CYS A 232 -1.30 6.44 10.83
N PRO A 233 -1.50 5.12 10.65
CA PRO A 233 -0.40 4.16 10.56
C PRO A 233 0.40 4.27 9.26
N LEU A 234 -0.20 4.83 8.20
CA LEU A 234 0.42 4.99 6.89
C LEU A 234 1.17 6.32 6.73
N ALA A 235 0.90 7.29 7.60
CA ALA A 235 1.51 8.62 7.48
C ALA A 235 3.04 8.56 7.49
N GLY A 236 3.64 8.90 6.37
CA GLY A 236 5.09 8.92 6.17
C GLY A 236 5.75 7.55 6.00
N SER A 237 5.00 6.45 5.93
CA SER A 237 5.54 5.11 5.68
C SER A 237 5.28 4.60 4.26
N THR A 238 4.20 5.06 3.62
CA THR A 238 3.92 4.82 2.20
C THR A 238 3.65 6.15 1.52
N MET A 239 4.08 6.30 0.30
CA MET A 239 3.81 7.48 -0.52
C MET A 239 3.28 7.02 -1.88
N GLN A 240 2.46 7.82 -2.53
CA GLN A 240 1.85 7.45 -3.81
C GLN A 240 2.36 8.35 -4.92
N LEU A 241 2.85 7.76 -6.00
CA LEU A 241 3.12 8.43 -7.26
C LEU A 241 1.83 8.41 -8.10
N LEU A 242 1.35 9.59 -8.49
CA LEU A 242 0.15 9.73 -9.31
C LEU A 242 0.17 11.08 -10.03
N ASP A 243 -0.06 11.09 -11.33
CA ASP A 243 -0.22 12.30 -12.16
C ASP A 243 0.91 13.32 -11.95
N HIS A 244 2.16 12.89 -12.10
CA HIS A 244 3.37 13.70 -11.92
C HIS A 244 3.57 14.28 -10.52
N ARG A 245 2.95 13.66 -9.49
CA ARG A 245 2.94 14.12 -8.10
C ARG A 245 3.29 13.00 -7.13
N ILE A 246 3.89 13.38 -6.01
CA ILE A 246 4.05 12.50 -4.86
C ILE A 246 3.06 12.92 -3.77
N TYR A 247 2.18 12.01 -3.40
CA TYR A 247 1.22 12.16 -2.30
C TYR A 247 1.73 11.46 -1.03
N PRO A 248 1.29 11.86 0.16
CA PRO A 248 1.76 11.29 1.43
C PRO A 248 1.18 9.91 1.75
N CYS A 249 0.17 9.45 1.02
CA CYS A 249 -0.43 8.13 1.16
C CYS A 249 -1.31 7.79 -0.06
N ASN A 250 -1.53 6.50 -0.31
CA ASN A 250 -2.35 5.99 -1.40
C ASN A 250 -3.84 6.36 -1.27
N GLY A 251 -4.47 6.08 -0.13
CA GLY A 251 -5.90 6.37 0.07
C GLY A 251 -6.24 7.84 -0.14
N GLY A 252 -5.35 8.75 0.30
CA GLY A 252 -5.53 10.18 0.07
C GLY A 252 -5.33 10.59 -1.40
N ALA A 253 -4.35 10.02 -2.09
CA ALA A 253 -4.11 10.30 -3.49
C ALA A 253 -5.30 9.91 -4.39
N LEU A 254 -5.97 8.81 -4.05
CA LEU A 254 -7.01 8.17 -4.87
C LEU A 254 -8.45 8.62 -4.55
N LEU A 255 -8.65 9.69 -3.77
CA LEU A 255 -9.97 10.22 -3.39
C LEU A 255 -10.87 10.54 -4.60
N GLY A 256 -10.29 10.82 -5.76
CA GLY A 256 -11.03 11.01 -7.02
C GLY A 256 -11.92 9.82 -7.38
N ARG A 257 -11.51 8.58 -7.10
CA ARG A 257 -12.29 7.37 -7.34
C ARG A 257 -13.61 7.35 -6.55
N LEU A 258 -13.60 7.89 -5.32
CA LEU A 258 -14.82 8.06 -4.51
C LEU A 258 -15.73 9.15 -5.08
N ASN A 259 -15.14 10.27 -5.54
CA ASN A 259 -15.90 11.34 -6.18
C ASN A 259 -16.63 10.85 -7.43
N GLU A 260 -15.92 10.12 -8.29
CA GLU A 260 -16.49 9.55 -9.52
C GLU A 260 -17.60 8.55 -9.23
N ARG A 261 -17.39 7.69 -8.25
CA ARG A 261 -18.34 6.62 -7.94
C ARG A 261 -19.56 7.05 -7.16
N PHE A 262 -19.38 7.93 -6.15
CA PHE A 262 -20.41 8.27 -5.17
C PHE A 262 -20.87 9.73 -5.25
N GLY A 263 -20.24 10.54 -6.12
CA GLY A 263 -20.56 11.97 -6.22
C GLY A 263 -20.10 12.77 -5.00
N THR A 264 -19.10 12.27 -4.28
CA THR A 264 -18.47 12.99 -3.16
C THR A 264 -17.68 14.21 -3.65
N ALA A 265 -17.29 15.09 -2.74
CA ALA A 265 -16.63 16.35 -3.06
C ALA A 265 -15.23 16.49 -2.43
N PHE A 266 -14.51 15.38 -2.29
CA PHE A 266 -13.11 15.41 -1.82
C PHE A 266 -12.24 16.28 -2.73
N ARG A 267 -11.34 17.05 -2.14
CA ARG A 267 -10.44 17.96 -2.87
C ARG A 267 -9.05 17.90 -2.29
N HIS A 268 -8.05 17.94 -3.18
CA HIS A 268 -6.67 18.19 -2.81
C HIS A 268 -6.39 19.70 -2.78
N GLU A 269 -5.58 20.10 -1.83
CA GLU A 269 -4.99 21.43 -1.74
C GLU A 269 -3.52 21.39 -2.21
N PRO A 270 -2.89 22.51 -2.57
CA PRO A 270 -1.50 22.51 -3.05
C PRO A 270 -0.50 21.86 -2.07
N ASP A 271 -0.78 21.89 -0.77
CA ASP A 271 0.08 21.30 0.26
C ASP A 271 -0.14 19.78 0.43
N ASP A 272 -1.09 19.18 -0.28
CA ASP A 272 -1.39 17.74 -0.20
C ASP A 272 -0.45 16.87 -1.03
N TYR A 273 0.34 17.47 -1.91
CA TYR A 273 1.26 16.76 -2.81
C TYR A 273 2.51 17.59 -3.11
N LEU A 274 3.52 16.94 -3.67
CA LEU A 274 4.67 17.57 -4.31
C LEU A 274 4.60 17.32 -5.81
N GLU A 275 4.71 18.39 -6.60
CA GLU A 275 4.91 18.27 -8.06
C GLU A 275 6.32 17.76 -8.34
N LEU A 276 6.49 16.64 -9.04
CA LEU A 276 7.80 16.03 -9.32
C LEU A 276 8.80 17.03 -9.89
N ALA A 277 8.35 17.84 -10.85
CA ALA A 277 9.19 18.84 -11.50
C ALA A 277 9.70 19.95 -10.56
N SER A 278 9.13 20.07 -9.36
CA SER A 278 9.53 21.09 -8.37
C SER A 278 10.51 20.56 -7.31
N ILE A 279 10.66 19.25 -7.19
CA ILE A 279 11.49 18.59 -6.16
C ILE A 279 12.96 18.58 -6.63
N ARG A 280 13.87 19.04 -5.79
CA ARG A 280 15.31 19.07 -6.09
C ARG A 280 16.10 17.98 -5.41
N ASN A 281 15.70 17.58 -4.21
CA ASN A 281 16.41 16.60 -3.41
C ASN A 281 15.47 15.83 -2.47
N ALA A 282 15.94 14.70 -1.96
CA ALA A 282 15.19 13.82 -1.07
C ALA A 282 14.83 14.44 0.29
N ASP A 283 15.56 15.46 0.76
CA ASP A 283 15.26 16.17 2.02
C ASP A 283 13.93 16.92 1.94
N GLU A 284 13.56 17.40 0.75
CA GLU A 284 12.25 18.03 0.51
C GLU A 284 11.13 17.01 0.64
N ILE A 285 11.34 15.78 0.14
CA ILE A 285 10.38 14.68 0.30
C ILE A 285 10.31 14.26 1.77
N GLU A 286 11.45 14.18 2.48
CA GLU A 286 11.49 13.85 3.90
C GLU A 286 10.74 14.86 4.76
N THR A 287 10.92 16.15 4.48
CA THR A 287 10.19 17.23 5.15
C THR A 287 8.69 17.13 4.88
N PHE A 288 8.33 16.88 3.61
CA PHE A 288 6.95 16.73 3.20
C PHE A 288 6.26 15.55 3.91
N ARG A 289 6.86 14.35 3.91
CA ARG A 289 6.24 13.17 4.50
C ARG A 289 6.07 13.23 6.02
N ARG A 290 6.89 14.03 6.72
CA ARG A 290 6.80 14.22 8.17
C ARG A 290 5.83 15.31 8.60
N THR A 291 5.26 16.02 7.66
CA THR A 291 4.36 17.14 7.93
C THR A 291 2.91 16.73 7.65
N LYS A 292 2.00 17.05 8.59
CA LYS A 292 0.56 16.87 8.38
C LYS A 292 0.09 17.55 7.09
N LYS A 293 -0.93 16.98 6.46
CA LYS A 293 -1.50 17.49 5.20
C LYS A 293 -2.94 17.98 5.38
N PRO A 294 -3.39 18.97 4.61
CA PRO A 294 -4.79 19.40 4.60
C PRO A 294 -5.76 18.24 4.39
N MET A 295 -5.46 17.31 3.47
CA MET A 295 -6.31 16.15 3.18
C MET A 295 -6.48 15.19 4.36
N CYS A 296 -5.60 15.22 5.38
CA CYS A 296 -5.78 14.41 6.58
C CYS A 296 -7.09 14.74 7.33
N ARG A 297 -7.72 15.90 7.05
CA ARG A 297 -9.04 16.25 7.57
C ARG A 297 -10.15 15.29 7.17
N TYR A 298 -9.94 14.49 6.13
CA TYR A 298 -10.92 13.50 5.69
C TYR A 298 -10.79 12.16 6.42
N CYS A 299 -9.68 11.87 7.09
CA CYS A 299 -9.45 10.58 7.74
C CYS A 299 -10.05 10.57 9.15
N ALA A 300 -11.10 9.77 9.34
CA ALA A 300 -11.82 9.68 10.62
C ALA A 300 -11.17 8.66 11.55
N HIS A 301 -9.91 8.92 11.99
CA HIS A 301 -9.26 8.14 13.02
C HIS A 301 -10.05 8.22 14.35
N GLY A 302 -10.05 7.15 15.13
CA GLY A 302 -10.99 6.97 16.23
C GLY A 302 -12.26 6.20 15.83
N LEU A 303 -12.54 6.11 14.51
CA LEU A 303 -13.58 5.24 13.94
C LEU A 303 -12.98 4.07 13.14
N VAL A 304 -11.66 3.86 13.24
CA VAL A 304 -10.99 2.70 12.64
C VAL A 304 -11.48 1.43 13.31
N GLU A 305 -11.85 0.45 12.51
CA GLU A 305 -12.35 -0.84 12.97
C GLU A 305 -11.65 -2.00 12.27
N ARG A 306 -11.47 -3.11 13.00
CA ARG A 306 -11.04 -4.37 12.43
C ARG A 306 -12.24 -5.06 11.81
N ILE A 307 -12.15 -5.39 10.53
CA ILE A 307 -13.20 -6.09 9.82
C ILE A 307 -12.68 -7.40 9.24
N ALA A 308 -13.55 -8.40 9.19
CA ALA A 308 -13.26 -9.64 8.48
C ALA A 308 -13.13 -9.36 6.98
N TRP A 309 -12.16 -10.02 6.33
CA TRP A 309 -12.04 -9.97 4.88
C TRP A 309 -13.26 -10.60 4.21
N GLY A 310 -13.74 -9.96 3.17
CA GLY A 310 -14.87 -10.43 2.38
C GLY A 310 -15.07 -9.61 1.12
N PRO A 311 -16.01 -9.99 0.27
CA PRO A 311 -16.30 -9.28 -0.96
C PRO A 311 -16.94 -7.91 -0.69
N SER A 312 -16.54 -6.92 -1.47
CA SER A 312 -17.11 -5.59 -1.46
C SER A 312 -18.56 -5.61 -1.98
N SER A 313 -19.43 -4.92 -1.29
CA SER A 313 -20.78 -4.59 -1.75
C SER A 313 -20.78 -3.39 -2.70
N ARG A 314 -19.62 -2.71 -2.82
CA ARG A 314 -19.46 -1.44 -3.56
C ARG A 314 -20.35 -0.32 -3.04
N SER A 315 -20.70 -0.38 -1.76
CA SER A 315 -21.48 0.63 -1.06
C SER A 315 -20.57 1.72 -0.49
N ALA A 316 -21.04 2.96 -0.47
CA ALA A 316 -20.34 4.08 0.13
C ALA A 316 -19.99 3.84 1.60
N SER A 317 -20.79 3.07 2.32
CA SER A 317 -20.57 2.74 3.75
C SER A 317 -19.29 1.93 4.00
N GLU A 318 -18.69 1.33 2.97
CA GLU A 318 -17.39 0.66 3.11
C GLU A 318 -16.25 1.65 3.35
N TRP A 319 -16.37 2.88 2.86
CA TRP A 319 -15.30 3.88 2.93
C TRP A 319 -15.70 5.17 3.65
N LEU A 320 -17.00 5.51 3.70
CA LEU A 320 -17.45 6.80 4.19
C LEU A 320 -18.15 6.70 5.56
N VAL A 321 -17.95 7.72 6.40
CA VAL A 321 -18.65 7.88 7.67
C VAL A 321 -20.10 8.27 7.41
N GLY A 322 -21.03 7.68 8.17
CA GLY A 322 -22.45 8.10 8.19
C GLY A 322 -23.26 7.68 6.96
N CYS A 323 -22.71 6.87 6.08
CA CYS A 323 -23.46 6.22 5.00
C CYS A 323 -23.98 4.87 5.50
N SER A 324 -25.29 4.67 5.46
CA SER A 324 -25.98 3.41 5.82
C SER A 324 -26.51 2.70 4.58
#